data_2f55ffd80460beb5660944f53296721a
#
_entry.id   2f55ffd80460beb5660944f53296721a
#
_cell.length_a   1.000
_cell.length_b   1.000
_cell.length_c   1.000
_cell.angle_alpha   90.00
_cell.angle_beta   90.00
_cell.angle_gamma   90.00
#
_symmetry.space_group_name_H-M   'P 1'
#
loop_
_entity.id
_entity.type
_entity.pdbx_description
1 polymer ?
#
loop_
_entity_poly.entity_id
_entity_poly.type
_entity_poly.pdbx_seq_one_letter_code
_entity_poly.pdbx_strand_id
1 'polypeptide(L)'
;MITDPDGRLPFCGQTRPGAIHDLTQVRQAGLVELLALTPGVTLLADAGYQGLSAQTAGAVITPRPARRKNQVPVFPAVAAAHEAERRAHASKRIRVEHGIGHLKNWRALSRHLGRREHLDTILRAVAGLISSQERAPRPEHHHGQPRALPAGTTA
;
A
#
# COMPACT_ATOMS: atom_id res chain seq x y z
N MET A 1 5.24 -5.43 -2.77
CA MET A 1 4.03 -5.64 -1.97
C MET A 1 2.88 -4.89 -2.61
N ILE A 2 1.70 -5.51 -2.71
CA ILE A 2 0.47 -4.89 -3.22
C ILE A 2 -0.58 -5.00 -2.11
N THR A 3 -1.32 -3.92 -1.88
CA THR A 3 -2.47 -3.90 -0.97
C THR A 3 -3.74 -3.62 -1.77
N ASP A 4 -4.84 -4.21 -1.37
CA ASP A 4 -6.16 -3.87 -1.89
C ASP A 4 -6.72 -2.60 -1.19
N PRO A 5 -7.88 -2.07 -1.64
CA PRO A 5 -8.53 -0.93 -0.99
C PRO A 5 -8.91 -1.18 0.47
N ASP A 6 -9.06 -2.43 0.88
CA ASP A 6 -9.40 -2.82 2.25
C ASP A 6 -8.16 -2.99 3.15
N GLY A 7 -6.95 -2.81 2.59
CA GLY A 7 -5.68 -2.93 3.32
C GLY A 7 -5.10 -4.34 3.36
N ARG A 8 -5.76 -5.33 2.74
CA ARG A 8 -5.22 -6.69 2.64
C ARG A 8 -4.00 -6.74 1.75
N LEU A 9 -3.19 -7.77 1.91
CA LEU A 9 -1.94 -7.97 1.19
C LEU A 9 -2.06 -9.14 0.18
N PRO A 10 -2.75 -8.95 -0.96
CA PRO A 10 -2.90 -10.02 -1.96
C PRO A 10 -1.58 -10.45 -2.58
N PHE A 11 -0.57 -9.61 -2.58
CA PHE A 11 0.74 -9.95 -3.12
C PHE A 11 1.88 -9.43 -2.24
N CYS A 12 2.78 -10.35 -1.88
CA CYS A 12 4.03 -10.04 -1.20
C CYS A 12 5.18 -10.65 -2.00
N GLY A 13 5.99 -9.82 -2.64
CA GLY A 13 7.17 -10.25 -3.39
C GLY A 13 8.26 -10.78 -2.47
N GLN A 14 9.24 -11.48 -3.04
CA GLN A 14 10.41 -11.97 -2.33
C GLN A 14 11.24 -10.83 -1.74
N THR A 15 11.82 -11.06 -0.57
CA THR A 15 12.82 -10.15 -0.01
C THR A 15 14.11 -10.22 -0.81
N ARG A 16 14.67 -9.07 -1.14
CA ARG A 16 15.89 -8.95 -1.93
C ARG A 16 16.83 -7.92 -1.31
N PRO A 17 18.13 -7.94 -1.65
CA PRO A 17 19.06 -6.87 -1.24
C PRO A 17 18.54 -5.50 -1.66
N GLY A 18 18.64 -4.51 -0.77
CA GLY A 18 18.12 -3.15 -1.00
C GLY A 18 18.78 -2.37 -2.14
N ALA A 19 19.89 -2.87 -2.68
CA ALA A 19 20.57 -2.28 -3.84
C ALA A 19 19.87 -2.57 -5.19
N ILE A 20 18.89 -3.49 -5.22
CA ILE A 20 18.18 -3.83 -6.45
C ILE A 20 17.08 -2.79 -6.68
N HIS A 21 17.09 -2.18 -7.87
CA HIS A 21 16.09 -1.19 -8.27
C HIS A 21 14.68 -1.79 -8.33
N ASP A 22 13.67 -1.03 -7.88
CA ASP A 22 12.29 -1.48 -7.74
C ASP A 22 11.68 -2.05 -9.03
N LEU A 23 11.92 -1.42 -10.18
CA LEU A 23 11.48 -1.93 -11.49
C LEU A 23 12.09 -3.30 -11.82
N THR A 24 13.34 -3.52 -11.44
CA THR A 24 14.00 -4.82 -11.64
C THR A 24 13.37 -5.89 -10.78
N GLN A 25 13.04 -5.56 -9.52
CA GLN A 25 12.35 -6.48 -8.62
C GLN A 25 10.97 -6.86 -9.14
N VAL A 26 10.19 -5.92 -9.67
CA VAL A 26 8.85 -6.16 -10.24
C VAL A 26 8.92 -7.11 -11.43
N ARG A 27 9.87 -6.89 -12.35
CA ARG A 27 10.08 -7.77 -13.51
C ARG A 27 10.50 -9.17 -13.08
N GLN A 28 11.45 -9.28 -12.17
CA GLN A 28 11.93 -10.57 -11.66
C GLN A 28 10.88 -11.32 -10.82
N ALA A 29 9.90 -10.61 -10.27
CA ALA A 29 8.77 -11.20 -9.55
C ALA A 29 7.66 -11.71 -10.48
N GLY A 30 7.79 -11.56 -11.81
CA GLY A 30 6.76 -11.95 -12.78
C GLY A 30 5.48 -11.12 -12.72
N LEU A 31 5.54 -9.92 -12.11
CA LEU A 31 4.35 -9.10 -11.92
C LEU A 31 3.85 -8.49 -13.23
N VAL A 32 4.73 -8.23 -14.19
CA VAL A 32 4.34 -7.71 -15.51
C VAL A 32 3.50 -8.73 -16.25
N GLU A 33 3.95 -9.98 -16.25
CA GLU A 33 3.26 -11.13 -16.88
C GLU A 33 1.95 -11.43 -16.16
N LEU A 34 1.95 -11.38 -14.84
CA LEU A 34 0.73 -11.58 -14.04
C LEU A 34 -0.34 -10.54 -14.38
N LEU A 35 0.02 -9.26 -14.51
CA LEU A 35 -0.90 -8.20 -14.86
C LEU A 35 -1.43 -8.33 -16.30
N ALA A 36 -0.61 -8.79 -17.23
CA ALA A 36 -1.04 -9.07 -18.59
C ALA A 36 -2.09 -10.20 -18.65
N LEU A 37 -2.02 -11.17 -17.73
CA LEU A 37 -2.97 -12.27 -17.61
C LEU A 37 -4.21 -11.94 -16.74
N THR A 38 -4.25 -10.76 -16.13
CA THR A 38 -5.33 -10.37 -15.19
C THR A 38 -6.00 -9.07 -15.67
N PRO A 39 -6.82 -9.13 -16.72
CA PRO A 39 -7.48 -7.95 -17.25
C PRO A 39 -8.44 -7.33 -16.20
N GLY A 40 -8.59 -6.01 -16.26
CA GLY A 40 -9.47 -5.26 -15.34
C GLY A 40 -8.83 -4.90 -13.99
N VAL A 41 -7.63 -5.39 -13.69
CA VAL A 41 -6.88 -4.96 -12.50
C VAL A 41 -6.10 -3.68 -12.80
N THR A 42 -6.23 -2.70 -11.91
CA THR A 42 -5.44 -1.46 -11.96
C THR A 42 -4.62 -1.32 -10.67
N LEU A 43 -3.32 -1.11 -10.82
CA LEU A 43 -2.40 -0.88 -9.71
C LEU A 43 -1.95 0.57 -9.65
N LEU A 44 -1.97 1.15 -8.45
CA LEU A 44 -1.38 2.45 -8.18
C LEU A 44 0.03 2.25 -7.63
N ALA A 45 1.03 2.74 -8.33
CA ALA A 45 2.42 2.64 -7.94
C ALA A 45 3.02 4.03 -7.66
N ASP A 46 4.16 4.09 -6.99
CA ASP A 46 4.86 5.36 -6.76
C ASP A 46 5.74 5.78 -7.95
N ALA A 47 6.43 6.91 -7.79
CA ALA A 47 7.29 7.46 -8.83
C ALA A 47 8.51 6.57 -9.15
N GLY A 48 8.91 5.67 -8.24
CA GLY A 48 9.99 4.72 -8.48
C GLY A 48 9.67 3.67 -9.55
N TYR A 49 8.38 3.49 -9.86
CA TYR A 49 7.88 2.53 -10.86
C TYR A 49 7.55 3.16 -12.21
N GLN A 50 8.07 4.34 -12.50
CA GLN A 50 7.91 5.02 -13.80
C GLN A 50 8.35 4.12 -14.97
N GLY A 51 7.55 4.11 -16.03
CA GLY A 51 7.77 3.24 -17.19
C GLY A 51 7.08 1.86 -17.10
N LEU A 52 6.58 1.46 -15.92
CA LEU A 52 5.86 0.19 -15.79
C LEU A 52 4.50 0.23 -16.50
N SER A 53 3.86 1.40 -16.58
CA SER A 53 2.61 1.59 -17.32
C SER A 53 2.69 1.13 -18.77
N ALA A 54 3.77 1.47 -19.47
CA ALA A 54 3.98 1.04 -20.85
C ALA A 54 4.18 -0.47 -21.00
N GLN A 55 4.76 -1.12 -19.98
CA GLN A 55 5.02 -2.57 -19.98
C GLN A 55 3.78 -3.40 -19.59
N THR A 56 2.78 -2.77 -18.99
CA THR A 56 1.56 -3.41 -18.50
C THR A 56 0.30 -2.93 -19.21
N ALA A 57 0.43 -2.40 -20.44
CA ALA A 57 -0.67 -1.85 -21.23
C ALA A 57 -1.58 -0.87 -20.43
N GLY A 58 -0.98 -0.08 -19.54
CA GLY A 58 -1.70 0.90 -18.71
C GLY A 58 -2.28 0.35 -17.40
N ALA A 59 -2.12 -0.95 -17.09
CA ALA A 59 -2.61 -1.52 -15.85
C ALA A 59 -1.94 -0.91 -14.60
N VAL A 60 -0.70 -0.40 -14.73
CA VAL A 60 -0.02 0.30 -13.64
C VAL A 60 -0.06 1.81 -13.87
N ILE A 61 -0.63 2.52 -12.90
CA ILE A 61 -0.70 3.99 -12.88
C ILE A 61 0.34 4.51 -11.91
N THR A 62 1.27 5.32 -12.41
CA THR A 62 2.25 6.06 -11.61
C THR A 62 1.91 7.55 -11.57
N PRO A 63 2.30 8.27 -10.51
CA PRO A 63 2.07 9.70 -10.47
C PRO A 63 2.90 10.40 -11.55
N ARG A 64 2.39 11.53 -12.04
CA ARG A 64 3.16 12.37 -12.96
C ARG A 64 4.50 12.76 -12.33
N PRO A 65 5.61 12.69 -13.06
CA PRO A 65 6.93 13.08 -12.56
C PRO A 65 6.92 14.50 -11.99
N ALA A 66 7.63 14.68 -10.88
CA ALA A 66 7.85 16.01 -10.36
C ALA A 66 8.66 16.82 -11.37
N ARG A 67 8.30 18.08 -11.53
CA ARG A 67 8.98 18.98 -12.44
C ARG A 67 10.43 19.23 -11.98
N ARG A 68 11.39 19.13 -12.90
CA ARG A 68 12.79 19.51 -12.63
C ARG A 68 12.92 21.03 -12.60
N LYS A 69 13.85 21.57 -11.80
CA LYS A 69 14.11 23.03 -11.67
C LYS A 69 14.34 23.73 -13.01
N ASN A 70 14.93 23.05 -13.98
CA ASN A 70 15.34 23.64 -15.28
C ASN A 70 14.30 23.44 -16.40
N GLN A 71 13.07 23.04 -16.10
CA GLN A 71 12.01 22.92 -17.11
C GLN A 71 11.32 24.26 -17.34
N VAL A 72 10.86 24.48 -18.59
CA VAL A 72 10.11 25.68 -19.01
C VAL A 72 8.94 25.96 -18.06
N PRO A 73 8.69 27.22 -17.66
CA PRO A 73 7.54 27.57 -16.83
C PRO A 73 6.24 27.07 -17.41
N VAL A 74 5.42 26.41 -16.56
CA VAL A 74 4.06 25.97 -16.91
C VAL A 74 3.09 27.02 -16.39
N PHE A 75 2.01 27.28 -17.10
CA PHE A 75 0.95 28.16 -16.63
C PHE A 75 0.49 27.76 -15.21
N PRO A 76 0.24 28.73 -14.29
CA PRO A 76 -0.10 28.45 -12.90
C PRO A 76 -1.30 27.49 -12.75
N ALA A 77 -2.31 27.62 -13.57
CA ALA A 77 -3.49 26.72 -13.58
C ALA A 77 -3.12 25.27 -13.90
N VAL A 78 -2.23 25.05 -14.86
CA VAL A 78 -1.74 23.71 -15.23
C VAL A 78 -0.87 23.13 -14.13
N ALA A 79 -0.05 23.94 -13.49
CA ALA A 79 0.76 23.53 -12.35
C ALA A 79 -0.12 23.09 -11.17
N ALA A 80 -1.18 23.84 -10.88
CA ALA A 80 -2.15 23.51 -9.83
C ALA A 80 -2.91 22.21 -10.14
N ALA A 81 -3.33 21.99 -11.39
CA ALA A 81 -3.95 20.74 -11.81
C ALA A 81 -3.03 19.54 -11.63
N HIS A 82 -1.78 19.64 -12.04
CA HIS A 82 -0.78 18.58 -11.85
C HIS A 82 -0.53 18.28 -10.36
N GLU A 83 -0.54 19.29 -9.51
CA GLU A 83 -0.39 19.11 -8.06
C GLU A 83 -1.61 18.42 -7.46
N ALA A 84 -2.83 18.79 -7.89
CA ALA A 84 -4.06 18.13 -7.46
C ALA A 84 -4.07 16.65 -7.86
N GLU A 85 -3.65 16.31 -9.09
CA GLU A 85 -3.50 14.91 -9.54
C GLU A 85 -2.53 14.13 -8.65
N ARG A 86 -1.35 14.70 -8.32
CA ARG A 86 -0.37 14.05 -7.44
C ARG A 86 -0.91 13.82 -6.04
N ARG A 87 -1.63 14.79 -5.47
CA ARG A 87 -2.26 14.64 -4.14
C ARG A 87 -3.32 13.57 -4.14
N ALA A 88 -4.19 13.55 -5.16
CA ALA A 88 -5.22 12.52 -5.31
C ALA A 88 -4.60 11.12 -5.45
N HIS A 89 -3.51 10.98 -6.20
CA HIS A 89 -2.78 9.73 -6.32
C HIS A 89 -2.15 9.32 -4.98
N ALA A 90 -1.49 10.24 -4.27
CA ALA A 90 -0.88 9.99 -2.97
C ALA A 90 -1.93 9.58 -1.92
N SER A 91 -3.08 10.24 -1.88
CA SER A 91 -4.18 9.90 -0.97
C SER A 91 -4.67 8.46 -1.16
N LYS A 92 -4.79 8.00 -2.40
CA LYS A 92 -5.18 6.60 -2.68
C LYS A 92 -4.13 5.58 -2.21
N ARG A 93 -2.85 5.98 -2.10
CA ARG A 93 -1.74 5.11 -1.66
C ARG A 93 -1.59 5.00 -0.15
N ILE A 94 -2.29 5.79 0.64
CA ILE A 94 -2.22 5.74 2.12
C ILE A 94 -2.47 4.32 2.65
N ARG A 95 -3.32 3.53 1.98
CA ARG A 95 -3.58 2.12 2.36
C ARG A 95 -2.33 1.24 2.32
N VAL A 96 -1.47 1.44 1.32
CA VAL A 96 -0.18 0.74 1.22
C VAL A 96 0.73 1.10 2.40
N GLU A 97 0.78 2.37 2.75
CA GLU A 97 1.60 2.86 3.87
C GLU A 97 1.10 2.28 5.20
N HIS A 98 -0.21 2.16 5.39
CA HIS A 98 -0.80 1.47 6.53
C HIS A 98 -0.41 -0.02 6.55
N GLY A 99 -0.53 -0.73 5.43
CA GLY A 99 -0.11 -2.14 5.32
C GLY A 99 1.37 -2.34 5.66
N ILE A 100 2.25 -1.46 5.17
CA ILE A 100 3.67 -1.46 5.54
C ILE A 100 3.86 -1.17 7.04
N GLY A 101 3.10 -0.22 7.59
CA GLY A 101 3.10 0.09 9.01
C GLY A 101 2.73 -1.12 9.86
N HIS A 102 1.66 -1.83 9.48
CA HIS A 102 1.25 -3.06 10.15
C HIS A 102 2.34 -4.14 10.12
N LEU A 103 2.99 -4.36 8.97
CA LEU A 103 4.13 -5.28 8.88
C LEU A 103 5.28 -4.89 9.81
N LYS A 104 5.63 -3.61 9.85
CA LYS A 104 6.72 -3.10 10.70
C LYS A 104 6.43 -3.24 12.20
N ASN A 105 5.17 -3.29 12.62
CA ASN A 105 4.80 -3.49 14.02
C ASN A 105 5.05 -4.93 14.50
N TRP A 106 5.20 -5.89 13.59
CA TRP A 106 5.52 -7.26 13.97
C TRP A 106 6.99 -7.38 14.38
N ARG A 107 7.20 -7.74 15.64
CA ARG A 107 8.56 -7.86 16.21
C ARG A 107 9.46 -8.82 15.43
N ALA A 108 8.90 -9.88 14.87
CA ALA A 108 9.62 -10.84 14.04
C ALA A 108 10.22 -10.20 12.77
N LEU A 109 9.65 -9.10 12.28
CA LEU A 109 10.15 -8.35 11.11
C LEU A 109 10.97 -7.13 11.55
N SER A 110 10.50 -6.35 12.52
CA SER A 110 11.18 -5.12 12.98
C SER A 110 12.50 -5.39 13.70
N ARG A 111 12.63 -6.54 14.34
CA ARG A 111 13.84 -7.01 15.05
C ARG A 111 14.18 -8.43 14.64
N HIS A 112 14.36 -8.63 13.35
CA HIS A 112 14.73 -9.94 12.84
C HIS A 112 16.15 -10.31 13.30
N LEU A 113 16.24 -11.22 14.26
CA LEU A 113 17.51 -11.75 14.80
C LEU A 113 17.91 -13.09 14.17
N GLY A 114 17.09 -13.61 13.25
CA GLY A 114 17.31 -14.87 12.59
C GLY A 114 18.21 -14.76 11.35
N ARG A 115 18.41 -15.90 10.69
CA ARG A 115 19.15 -15.98 9.43
C ARG A 115 18.36 -15.29 8.31
N ARG A 116 19.04 -14.54 7.46
CA ARG A 116 18.42 -13.79 6.34
C ARG A 116 17.58 -14.65 5.41
N GLU A 117 17.95 -15.91 5.23
CA GLU A 117 17.21 -16.87 4.41
C GLU A 117 15.79 -17.15 4.90
N HIS A 118 15.53 -16.95 6.21
CA HIS A 118 14.20 -17.13 6.79
C HIS A 118 13.32 -15.88 6.74
N LEU A 119 13.90 -14.71 6.42
CA LEU A 119 13.17 -13.44 6.41
C LEU A 119 11.98 -13.44 5.43
N ASP A 120 12.15 -14.02 4.26
CA ASP A 120 11.09 -14.13 3.24
C ASP A 120 9.91 -14.97 3.74
N THR A 121 10.20 -16.11 4.35
CA THR A 121 9.18 -16.99 4.93
C THR A 121 8.41 -16.29 6.06
N ILE A 122 9.12 -15.60 6.94
CA ILE A 122 8.51 -14.84 8.05
C ILE A 122 7.65 -13.71 7.49
N LEU A 123 8.14 -12.96 6.50
CA LEU A 123 7.39 -11.88 5.87
C LEU A 123 6.07 -12.37 5.27
N ARG A 124 6.10 -13.49 4.54
CA ARG A 124 4.91 -14.09 3.94
C ARG A 124 3.92 -14.60 4.98
N ALA A 125 4.42 -15.23 6.05
CA ALA A 125 3.57 -15.69 7.14
C ALA A 125 2.86 -14.52 7.82
N VAL A 126 3.58 -13.45 8.14
CA VAL A 126 3.00 -12.23 8.74
C VAL A 126 2.01 -11.56 7.80
N ALA A 127 2.34 -11.44 6.51
CA ALA A 127 1.43 -10.89 5.51
C ALA A 127 0.12 -11.69 5.39
N GLY A 128 0.19 -13.02 5.46
CA GLY A 128 -0.97 -13.90 5.48
C GLY A 128 -1.83 -13.70 6.73
N LEU A 129 -1.21 -13.56 7.90
CA LEU A 129 -1.92 -13.29 9.16
C LEU A 129 -2.63 -11.94 9.13
N ILE A 130 -1.97 -10.88 8.67
CA ILE A 130 -2.59 -9.55 8.55
C ILE A 130 -3.81 -9.62 7.62
N SER A 131 -3.66 -10.24 6.45
CA SER A 131 -4.75 -10.38 5.48
C SER A 131 -5.92 -11.22 6.00
N SER A 132 -5.68 -12.20 6.86
CA SER A 132 -6.74 -13.01 7.47
C SER A 132 -7.46 -12.27 8.60
N GLN A 133 -6.76 -11.47 9.39
CA GLN A 133 -7.36 -10.65 10.45
C GLN A 133 -8.32 -9.60 9.89
N GLU A 134 -8.01 -9.01 8.74
CA GLU A 134 -8.90 -8.05 8.08
C GLU A 134 -10.14 -8.68 7.43
N ARG A 135 -10.15 -10.00 7.23
CA ARG A 135 -11.35 -10.75 6.81
C ARG A 135 -12.32 -11.04 7.94
N ALA A 136 -11.87 -11.03 9.19
CA ALA A 136 -12.77 -11.21 10.33
C ALA A 136 -13.70 -10.00 10.44
N PRO A 137 -15.02 -10.19 10.61
CA PRO A 137 -15.93 -9.09 10.88
C PRO A 137 -15.43 -8.36 12.12
N ARG A 138 -15.22 -7.06 12.02
CA ARG A 138 -14.88 -6.23 13.19
C ARG A 138 -16.00 -6.37 14.19
N PRO A 139 -15.73 -6.73 15.48
CA PRO A 139 -16.73 -6.67 16.50
C PRO A 139 -17.27 -5.23 16.52
N GLU A 140 -18.58 -5.09 16.37
CA GLU A 140 -19.23 -3.79 16.53
C GLU A 140 -18.93 -3.31 17.95
N HIS A 141 -18.13 -2.27 18.06
CA HIS A 141 -18.00 -1.56 19.32
C HIS A 141 -19.35 -0.91 19.56
N HIS A 142 -20.19 -1.58 20.35
CA HIS A 142 -21.34 -0.93 20.96
C HIS A 142 -20.80 0.28 21.72
N HIS A 143 -20.92 1.45 21.14
CA HIS A 143 -20.82 2.70 21.87
C HIS A 143 -21.85 2.62 22.98
N GLY A 144 -21.34 2.54 24.22
CA GLY A 144 -22.14 2.33 25.41
C GLY A 144 -23.35 3.23 25.40
N GLN A 145 -24.52 2.62 25.53
CA GLN A 145 -25.72 3.36 25.86
C GLN A 145 -25.44 4.23 27.10
N PRO A 146 -25.83 5.49 27.10
CA PRO A 146 -25.70 6.31 28.30
C PRO A 146 -26.47 5.63 29.45
N ARG A 147 -25.74 5.30 30.49
CA ARG A 147 -26.28 4.70 31.72
C ARG A 147 -27.31 5.66 32.29
N ALA A 148 -28.59 5.29 32.21
CA ALA A 148 -29.65 6.05 32.83
C ALA A 148 -29.36 6.17 34.33
N LEU A 149 -29.28 7.42 34.81
CA LEU A 149 -29.18 7.69 36.26
C LEU A 149 -30.47 7.27 36.95
N PRO A 150 -30.41 6.61 38.10
CA PRO A 150 -31.62 6.29 38.86
C PRO A 150 -32.31 7.57 39.32
N ALA A 151 -33.61 7.69 39.04
CA ALA A 151 -34.44 8.77 39.52
C ALA A 151 -34.40 8.80 41.07
N GLY A 152 -33.95 9.95 41.61
CA GLY A 152 -33.95 10.17 43.05
C GLY A 152 -35.33 10.10 43.62
N THR A 153 -35.53 9.22 44.61
CA THR A 153 -36.71 9.17 45.45
C THR A 153 -36.68 10.34 46.40
N THR A 154 -37.55 11.32 46.21
CA THR A 154 -37.84 12.35 47.22
C THR A 154 -38.83 11.78 48.22
N ALA A 155 -38.42 11.67 49.49
CA ALA A 155 -39.27 11.56 50.66
C ALA A 155 -39.43 12.96 51.27
#